data_afdf8f6058c9c921cd6f358e6919e8a3
#
_entry.id   afdf8f6058c9c921cd6f358e6919e8a3
#
_cell.length_a   1.000
_cell.length_b   1.000
_cell.length_c   1.000
_cell.angle_alpha   90.00
_cell.angle_beta   90.00
_cell.angle_gamma   90.00
#
_symmetry.space_group_name_H-M   'P 1'
#
loop_
_entity.id
_entity.type
_entity.pdbx_description
1 polymer ?
#
loop_
_entity_poly.entity_id
_entity_poly.type
_entity_poly.pdbx_seq_one_letter_code
_entity_poly.pdbx_strand_id
1 'polypeptide(L)'
;MKNTLFALALLVASSARAQQVPDTGFKPPIPNPAYASGRGPRVVVDGGHHNFHTADGRYLPFAALLRRDGYRVSGSTSPFTADSLKSADILVIANALAAVNSEASGNWALPTPSAFSADEIAAVKRWVEAGGALFLIVDHMPMPGAAGDLGRAFGVEFSNGFAGLKDPTGARPPNIGPMAFTVANGRLEKGPWSEGRSAAERVESVITFTGSAFYPGPKVTPVLRLPEAAVSLTPSAAFEFGPETPRVPVAGWCQGAVLEAGKGRVAIFGEAAMFTAQLAGPQKSPMGMNAPEAKQNFQFLLNLVHWLSRAAGMPNG
;
A
#
# COMPACT_ATOMS: atom_id res chain seq x y z
N MET A 1 -47.61 1.53 46.73
CA MET A 1 -46.20 1.80 46.41
C MET A 1 -45.77 0.77 45.38
N LYS A 2 -45.71 1.12 44.13
CA LYS A 2 -45.28 0.21 43.02
C LYS A 2 -43.88 0.62 42.59
N ASN A 3 -42.87 -0.19 42.91
CA ASN A 3 -41.50 -0.03 42.47
C ASN A 3 -41.38 -0.51 41.03
N THR A 4 -41.13 0.44 40.11
CA THR A 4 -40.82 0.17 38.72
C THR A 4 -39.29 0.10 38.60
N LEU A 5 -38.72 -1.10 38.45
CA LEU A 5 -37.32 -1.30 38.08
C LEU A 5 -37.15 -0.91 36.60
N PHE A 6 -36.38 0.13 36.35
CA PHE A 6 -35.83 0.43 35.01
C PHE A 6 -34.61 -0.46 34.77
N ALA A 7 -34.75 -1.45 33.90
CA ALA A 7 -33.61 -2.19 33.39
C ALA A 7 -32.90 -1.36 32.33
N LEU A 8 -31.71 -0.87 32.65
CA LEU A 8 -30.82 -0.18 31.72
C LEU A 8 -30.15 -1.26 30.83
N ALA A 9 -30.67 -1.43 29.61
CA ALA A 9 -30.03 -2.27 28.61
C ALA A 9 -28.76 -1.56 28.10
N LEU A 10 -27.58 -2.00 28.53
CA LEU A 10 -26.31 -1.65 27.90
C LEU A 10 -26.32 -2.24 26.48
N LEU A 11 -26.54 -1.40 25.48
CA LEU A 11 -26.19 -1.71 24.10
C LEU A 11 -24.66 -1.73 24.01
N VAL A 12 -24.06 -2.93 24.07
CA VAL A 12 -22.70 -3.14 23.62
C VAL A 12 -22.71 -2.96 22.10
N ALA A 13 -22.36 -1.77 21.65
CA ALA A 13 -22.04 -1.54 20.26
C ALA A 13 -20.74 -2.32 19.96
N SER A 14 -20.86 -3.57 19.54
CA SER A 14 -19.78 -4.27 18.88
C SER A 14 -19.44 -3.45 17.63
N SER A 15 -18.31 -2.75 17.68
CA SER A 15 -17.69 -2.12 16.51
C SER A 15 -17.49 -3.23 15.48
N ALA A 16 -18.43 -3.35 14.54
CA ALA A 16 -18.27 -4.17 13.36
C ALA A 16 -17.05 -3.59 12.61
N ARG A 17 -15.86 -4.17 12.86
CA ARG A 17 -14.70 -3.90 12.03
C ARG A 17 -15.15 -4.12 10.60
N ALA A 18 -14.99 -3.12 9.75
CA ALA A 18 -15.39 -3.20 8.35
C ALA A 18 -14.69 -4.41 7.74
N GLN A 19 -15.42 -5.49 7.57
CA GLN A 19 -14.88 -6.74 7.02
C GLN A 19 -14.44 -6.47 5.59
N GLN A 20 -13.15 -6.60 5.32
CA GLN A 20 -12.58 -6.53 3.98
C GLN A 20 -12.25 -7.95 3.53
N VAL A 21 -12.90 -8.40 2.47
CA VAL A 21 -12.64 -9.72 1.89
C VAL A 21 -12.15 -9.57 0.44
N PRO A 22 -11.28 -10.47 -0.05
CA PRO A 22 -10.82 -10.40 -1.43
C PRO A 22 -11.99 -10.65 -2.40
N ASP A 23 -12.07 -9.84 -3.45
CA ASP A 23 -12.97 -10.08 -4.58
C ASP A 23 -12.31 -11.04 -5.57
N THR A 24 -12.58 -12.32 -5.41
CA THR A 24 -12.03 -13.36 -6.29
C THR A 24 -12.63 -13.37 -7.69
N GLY A 25 -13.74 -12.64 -7.88
CA GLY A 25 -14.40 -12.48 -9.18
C GLY A 25 -13.74 -11.42 -10.08
N PHE A 26 -12.92 -10.54 -9.51
CA PHE A 26 -12.27 -9.48 -10.28
C PHE A 26 -11.20 -10.04 -11.24
N LYS A 27 -11.46 -9.96 -12.53
CA LYS A 27 -10.59 -10.49 -13.60
C LYS A 27 -10.50 -9.49 -14.77
N PRO A 28 -9.78 -8.37 -14.60
CA PRO A 28 -9.64 -7.39 -15.68
C PRO A 28 -8.92 -8.01 -16.90
N PRO A 29 -9.14 -7.52 -18.11
CA PRO A 29 -8.45 -8.03 -19.30
C PRO A 29 -6.94 -7.75 -19.24
N ILE A 30 -6.13 -8.73 -19.67
CA ILE A 30 -4.70 -8.60 -19.91
C ILE A 30 -4.44 -9.08 -21.33
N PRO A 31 -4.59 -8.22 -22.34
CA PRO A 31 -4.46 -8.64 -23.73
C PRO A 31 -3.03 -9.05 -24.09
N ASN A 32 -2.03 -8.45 -23.46
CA ASN A 32 -0.61 -8.69 -23.72
C ASN A 32 0.13 -8.99 -22.41
N PRO A 33 0.07 -10.23 -21.87
CA PRO A 33 0.83 -10.60 -20.68
C PRO A 33 2.33 -10.35 -20.87
N ALA A 34 3.02 -9.92 -19.79
CA ALA A 34 4.46 -9.64 -19.85
C ALA A 34 5.30 -10.91 -20.11
N TYR A 35 4.81 -12.03 -19.63
CA TYR A 35 5.49 -13.33 -19.77
C TYR A 35 4.51 -14.43 -20.12
N ALA A 36 5.02 -15.50 -20.76
CA ALA A 36 4.25 -16.73 -20.90
C ALA A 36 3.90 -17.26 -19.48
N SER A 37 2.75 -17.92 -19.36
CA SER A 37 2.22 -18.39 -18.07
C SER A 37 3.28 -19.14 -17.23
N GLY A 38 3.55 -18.63 -16.04
CA GLY A 38 4.49 -19.17 -15.08
C GLY A 38 5.96 -19.12 -15.50
N ARG A 39 6.33 -18.32 -16.51
CA ARG A 39 7.71 -18.16 -16.99
C ARG A 39 8.37 -16.87 -16.54
N GLY A 40 7.59 -15.94 -15.98
CA GLY A 40 8.09 -14.68 -15.48
C GLY A 40 8.86 -14.80 -14.15
N PRO A 41 9.36 -13.66 -13.66
CA PRO A 41 10.06 -13.55 -12.38
C PRO A 41 9.27 -14.09 -11.19
N ARG A 42 9.99 -14.44 -10.13
CA ARG A 42 9.42 -14.88 -8.85
C ARG A 42 9.04 -13.66 -8.03
N VAL A 43 7.75 -13.54 -7.73
CA VAL A 43 7.20 -12.53 -6.83
C VAL A 43 6.88 -13.21 -5.52
N VAL A 44 7.58 -12.81 -4.46
CA VAL A 44 7.36 -13.35 -3.11
C VAL A 44 6.65 -12.27 -2.29
N VAL A 45 5.45 -12.59 -1.79
CA VAL A 45 4.66 -11.72 -0.91
C VAL A 45 4.94 -12.10 0.53
N ASP A 46 5.42 -11.15 1.31
CA ASP A 46 5.67 -11.32 2.73
C ASP A 46 4.38 -11.62 3.51
N GLY A 47 4.45 -12.58 4.39
CA GLY A 47 3.42 -12.96 5.35
C GLY A 47 4.01 -13.30 6.74
N GLY A 48 5.32 -13.06 6.93
CA GLY A 48 6.06 -13.35 8.16
C GLY A 48 6.03 -12.26 9.21
N HIS A 49 5.68 -11.03 8.82
CA HIS A 49 5.71 -9.85 9.67
C HIS A 49 4.30 -9.38 10.03
N HIS A 50 3.42 -10.29 10.44
CA HIS A 50 2.02 -10.01 10.79
C HIS A 50 1.31 -9.13 9.75
N ASN A 51 1.61 -9.34 8.49
CA ASN A 51 1.13 -8.56 7.37
C ASN A 51 -0.40 -8.57 7.28
N PHE A 52 -1.00 -7.41 7.19
CA PHE A 52 -2.44 -7.28 6.98
C PHE A 52 -2.86 -7.79 5.58
N HIS A 53 -1.93 -7.79 4.62
CA HIS A 53 -2.14 -8.26 3.26
C HIS A 53 -1.14 -9.38 2.90
N THR A 54 -1.65 -10.59 2.71
CA THR A 54 -0.87 -11.77 2.29
C THR A 54 -1.33 -12.29 0.94
N ALA A 55 -0.50 -13.09 0.25
CA ALA A 55 -0.77 -13.60 -1.11
C ALA A 55 -2.06 -14.44 -1.22
N ASP A 56 -2.46 -15.11 -0.17
CA ASP A 56 -3.64 -15.95 -0.04
C ASP A 56 -4.77 -15.30 0.79
N GLY A 57 -4.49 -14.14 1.38
CA GLY A 57 -5.42 -13.31 2.10
C GLY A 57 -5.99 -12.17 1.26
N ARG A 58 -5.94 -10.95 1.80
CA ARG A 58 -6.48 -9.75 1.13
C ARG A 58 -5.80 -9.40 -0.20
N TYR A 59 -4.57 -9.91 -0.43
CA TYR A 59 -3.85 -9.76 -1.70
C TYR A 59 -4.02 -10.94 -2.67
N LEU A 60 -5.00 -11.82 -2.44
CA LEU A 60 -5.33 -12.88 -3.41
C LEU A 60 -5.63 -12.32 -4.82
N PRO A 61 -6.40 -11.21 -5.01
CA PRO A 61 -6.60 -10.61 -6.33
C PRO A 61 -5.33 -10.02 -6.94
N PHE A 62 -4.45 -9.41 -6.14
CA PHE A 62 -3.11 -8.97 -6.54
C PHE A 62 -2.30 -10.16 -7.11
N ALA A 63 -2.20 -11.23 -6.33
CA ALA A 63 -1.46 -12.42 -6.74
C ALA A 63 -2.06 -13.09 -7.99
N ALA A 64 -3.39 -13.15 -8.08
CA ALA A 64 -4.09 -13.70 -9.24
C ALA A 64 -3.86 -12.87 -10.51
N LEU A 65 -3.85 -11.54 -10.40
CA LEU A 65 -3.56 -10.64 -11.51
C LEU A 65 -2.14 -10.87 -12.05
N LEU A 66 -1.14 -10.89 -11.17
CA LEU A 66 0.26 -11.10 -11.59
C LEU A 66 0.50 -12.50 -12.15
N ARG A 67 -0.15 -13.55 -11.61
CA ARG A 67 -0.07 -14.90 -12.21
C ARG A 67 -0.62 -14.94 -13.62
N ARG A 68 -1.69 -14.19 -13.90
CA ARG A 68 -2.26 -14.07 -15.25
C ARG A 68 -1.37 -13.28 -16.20
N ASP A 69 -0.53 -12.39 -15.68
CA ASP A 69 0.49 -11.66 -16.43
C ASP A 69 1.81 -12.44 -16.58
N GLY A 70 1.83 -13.70 -16.11
CA GLY A 70 2.87 -14.70 -16.32
C GLY A 70 3.91 -14.80 -15.20
N TYR A 71 3.80 -14.02 -14.11
CA TYR A 71 4.69 -14.12 -12.94
C TYR A 71 4.43 -15.38 -12.11
N ARG A 72 5.47 -15.80 -11.37
CA ARG A 72 5.39 -16.88 -10.38
C ARG A 72 5.19 -16.25 -9.00
N VAL A 73 3.96 -16.23 -8.49
CA VAL A 73 3.63 -15.58 -7.22
C VAL A 73 3.45 -16.59 -6.11
N SER A 74 4.15 -16.39 -4.99
CA SER A 74 4.03 -17.18 -3.76
C SER A 74 4.03 -16.29 -2.53
N GLY A 75 3.51 -16.78 -1.41
CA GLY A 75 3.73 -16.20 -0.08
C GLY A 75 4.98 -16.77 0.58
N SER A 76 5.53 -16.05 1.57
CA SER A 76 6.59 -16.53 2.44
C SER A 76 6.37 -16.02 3.86
N THR A 77 6.60 -16.87 4.86
CA THR A 77 6.60 -16.51 6.29
C THR A 77 8.00 -16.51 6.89
N SER A 78 9.04 -16.67 6.07
CA SER A 78 10.42 -16.69 6.51
C SER A 78 10.92 -15.28 6.84
N PRO A 79 11.75 -15.12 7.89
CA PRO A 79 12.45 -13.86 8.15
C PRO A 79 13.35 -13.49 6.98
N PHE A 80 13.67 -12.22 6.83
CA PHE A 80 14.52 -11.75 5.72
C PHE A 80 15.99 -12.01 6.02
N THR A 81 16.54 -13.00 5.34
CA THR A 81 17.95 -13.33 5.36
C THR A 81 18.51 -13.39 3.94
N ALA A 82 19.83 -13.40 3.81
CA ALA A 82 20.46 -13.56 2.50
C ALA A 82 20.00 -14.85 1.78
N ASP A 83 19.69 -15.91 2.53
CA ASP A 83 19.23 -17.17 1.97
C ASP A 83 17.74 -17.15 1.60
N SER A 84 16.86 -16.65 2.46
CA SER A 84 15.43 -16.59 2.15
C SER A 84 15.15 -15.69 0.94
N LEU A 85 15.89 -14.57 0.81
CA LEU A 85 15.75 -13.62 -0.29
C LEU A 85 16.23 -14.16 -1.65
N LYS A 86 17.02 -15.23 -1.70
CA LYS A 86 17.38 -15.90 -2.97
C LYS A 86 16.16 -16.49 -3.70
N SER A 87 15.07 -16.71 -3.00
CA SER A 87 13.83 -17.24 -3.57
C SER A 87 13.03 -16.21 -4.36
N ALA A 88 13.32 -14.91 -4.21
CA ALA A 88 12.59 -13.81 -4.82
C ALA A 88 13.42 -13.11 -5.89
N ASP A 89 12.75 -12.67 -6.95
CA ASP A 89 13.24 -11.66 -7.89
C ASP A 89 12.59 -10.31 -7.56
N ILE A 90 11.32 -10.35 -7.05
CA ILE A 90 10.59 -9.23 -6.49
C ILE A 90 10.08 -9.62 -5.11
N LEU A 91 10.42 -8.87 -4.08
CA LEU A 91 9.85 -8.96 -2.73
C LEU A 91 8.73 -7.93 -2.59
N VAL A 92 7.54 -8.38 -2.21
CA VAL A 92 6.39 -7.51 -1.89
C VAL A 92 6.15 -7.55 -0.40
N ILE A 93 6.24 -6.41 0.25
CA ILE A 93 5.91 -6.24 1.67
C ILE A 93 4.69 -5.34 1.74
N ALA A 94 3.56 -5.86 2.22
CA ALA A 94 2.32 -5.11 2.29
C ALA A 94 1.77 -5.09 3.71
N ASN A 95 1.75 -3.90 4.32
CA ASN A 95 1.19 -3.64 5.65
C ASN A 95 1.76 -4.57 6.73
N ALA A 96 3.09 -4.65 6.82
CA ALA A 96 3.79 -5.35 7.89
C ALA A 96 3.55 -4.66 9.24
N LEU A 97 3.46 -5.44 10.31
CA LEU A 97 3.21 -4.98 11.67
C LEU A 97 4.13 -5.71 12.65
N ALA A 98 4.47 -5.05 13.74
CA ALA A 98 5.01 -5.76 14.90
C ALA A 98 3.91 -6.59 15.58
N ALA A 99 4.29 -7.67 16.26
CA ALA A 99 3.36 -8.60 16.91
C ALA A 99 2.34 -7.91 17.84
N VAL A 100 2.78 -6.90 18.59
CA VAL A 100 1.93 -6.13 19.52
C VAL A 100 0.85 -5.32 18.80
N ASN A 101 1.06 -4.98 17.54
CA ASN A 101 0.12 -4.23 16.69
C ASN A 101 -0.55 -5.13 15.63
N SER A 102 -0.37 -6.44 15.72
CA SER A 102 -1.00 -7.37 14.80
C SER A 102 -2.53 -7.31 14.89
N GLU A 103 -3.20 -7.74 13.83
CA GLU A 103 -4.67 -7.81 13.79
C GLU A 103 -5.24 -8.64 14.96
N ALA A 104 -4.52 -9.69 15.36
CA ALA A 104 -4.90 -10.54 16.47
C ALA A 104 -4.82 -9.83 17.84
N SER A 105 -3.90 -8.88 18.02
CA SER A 105 -3.75 -8.13 19.28
C SER A 105 -4.89 -7.14 19.51
N GLY A 106 -5.47 -6.61 18.43
CA GLY A 106 -6.54 -5.61 18.51
C GLY A 106 -6.11 -4.23 19.01
N ASN A 107 -4.83 -4.06 19.34
CA ASN A 107 -4.26 -2.81 19.86
C ASN A 107 -3.35 -2.13 18.85
N TRP A 108 -3.16 -0.81 19.02
CA TRP A 108 -2.15 -0.05 18.32
C TRP A 108 -1.25 0.63 19.34
N ALA A 109 -0.15 -0.05 19.73
CA ALA A 109 0.84 0.48 20.64
C ALA A 109 1.56 1.67 20.00
N LEU A 110 1.75 2.73 20.79
CA LEU A 110 2.53 3.92 20.43
C LEU A 110 3.63 4.16 21.45
N PRO A 111 4.82 4.59 21.03
CA PRO A 111 5.27 4.68 19.65
C PRO A 111 5.22 3.34 18.93
N THR A 112 4.85 3.32 17.64
CA THR A 112 4.72 2.08 16.87
C THR A 112 6.08 1.40 16.73
N PRO A 113 6.26 0.15 17.22
CA PRO A 113 7.52 -0.55 17.05
C PRO A 113 7.72 -1.02 15.63
N SER A 114 8.99 -1.15 15.20
CA SER A 114 9.34 -1.70 13.89
C SER A 114 8.82 -3.12 13.70
N ALA A 115 8.34 -3.42 12.50
CA ALA A 115 7.99 -4.79 12.10
C ALA A 115 9.24 -5.65 11.84
N PHE A 116 10.38 -5.01 11.60
CA PHE A 116 11.60 -5.65 11.14
C PHE A 116 12.74 -5.43 12.12
N SER A 117 13.59 -6.43 12.27
CA SER A 117 14.88 -6.29 12.95
C SER A 117 15.88 -5.50 12.08
N ALA A 118 16.91 -4.96 12.71
CA ALA A 118 17.98 -4.26 12.00
C ALA A 118 18.70 -5.18 10.98
N ASP A 119 18.86 -6.46 11.30
CA ASP A 119 19.49 -7.46 10.43
C ASP A 119 18.64 -7.74 9.18
N GLU A 120 17.32 -7.80 9.32
CA GLU A 120 16.39 -7.98 8.20
C GLU A 120 16.40 -6.76 7.27
N ILE A 121 16.37 -5.55 7.84
CA ILE A 121 16.49 -4.31 7.06
C ILE A 121 17.80 -4.29 6.29
N ALA A 122 18.92 -4.63 6.94
CA ALA A 122 20.22 -4.70 6.28
C ALA A 122 20.29 -5.79 5.21
N ALA A 123 19.62 -6.95 5.41
CA ALA A 123 19.55 -8.03 4.43
C ALA A 123 18.76 -7.61 3.19
N VAL A 124 17.56 -7.00 3.38
CA VAL A 124 16.74 -6.48 2.27
C VAL A 124 17.49 -5.40 1.50
N LYS A 125 18.14 -4.45 2.20
CA LYS A 125 18.92 -3.40 1.56
C LYS A 125 20.03 -3.97 0.67
N ARG A 126 20.88 -4.85 1.20
CA ARG A 126 21.96 -5.50 0.44
C ARG A 126 21.43 -6.29 -0.75
N TRP A 127 20.33 -7.02 -0.57
CA TRP A 127 19.70 -7.80 -1.63
C TRP A 127 19.19 -6.91 -2.77
N VAL A 128 18.55 -5.78 -2.45
CA VAL A 128 18.11 -4.80 -3.45
C VAL A 128 19.33 -4.21 -4.16
N GLU A 129 20.34 -3.73 -3.43
CA GLU A 129 21.56 -3.14 -4.02
C GLU A 129 22.31 -4.14 -4.94
N ALA A 130 22.17 -5.43 -4.70
CA ALA A 130 22.70 -6.49 -5.56
C ALA A 130 21.86 -6.79 -6.82
N GLY A 131 20.64 -6.22 -6.94
CA GLY A 131 19.79 -6.36 -8.12
C GLY A 131 18.38 -6.87 -7.88
N GLY A 132 18.02 -7.18 -6.63
CA GLY A 132 16.64 -7.52 -6.25
C GLY A 132 15.68 -6.32 -6.41
N ALA A 133 14.38 -6.59 -6.48
CA ALA A 133 13.37 -5.55 -6.57
C ALA A 133 12.44 -5.58 -5.34
N LEU A 134 12.23 -4.45 -4.69
CA LEU A 134 11.35 -4.30 -3.53
C LEU A 134 10.09 -3.53 -3.91
N PHE A 135 8.92 -4.07 -3.56
CA PHE A 135 7.65 -3.37 -3.57
C PHE A 135 7.14 -3.23 -2.14
N LEU A 136 7.38 -2.08 -1.53
CA LEU A 136 6.99 -1.75 -0.16
C LEU A 136 5.68 -0.97 -0.18
N ILE A 137 4.65 -1.53 0.45
CA ILE A 137 3.30 -0.97 0.52
C ILE A 137 2.94 -0.76 1.99
N VAL A 138 2.67 0.50 2.36
CA VAL A 138 2.57 0.94 3.75
C VAL A 138 1.36 1.88 3.88
N ASP A 139 0.22 1.30 4.20
CA ASP A 139 -1.04 2.02 4.34
C ASP A 139 -1.02 3.00 5.54
N HIS A 140 -2.17 3.45 6.00
CA HIS A 140 -2.29 4.35 7.15
C HIS A 140 -1.74 3.75 8.46
N MET A 141 -1.64 4.58 9.50
CA MET A 141 -1.28 4.18 10.86
C MET A 141 -1.96 2.85 11.27
N PRO A 142 -1.24 1.88 11.87
CA PRO A 142 0.13 1.96 12.40
C PRO A 142 1.22 1.48 11.42
N MET A 143 0.88 1.09 10.21
CA MET A 143 1.82 0.52 9.23
C MET A 143 3.02 1.43 8.94
N PRO A 144 2.86 2.78 8.77
CA PRO A 144 3.99 3.67 8.53
C PRO A 144 5.00 3.70 9.68
N GLY A 145 4.52 3.61 10.93
CA GLY A 145 5.40 3.48 12.08
C GLY A 145 6.16 2.16 12.06
N ALA A 146 5.48 1.06 11.75
CA ALA A 146 6.08 -0.28 11.70
C ALA A 146 7.11 -0.44 10.57
N ALA A 147 6.92 0.24 9.43
CA ALA A 147 7.84 0.20 8.28
C ALA A 147 8.85 1.37 8.27
N GLY A 148 8.85 2.23 9.28
CA GLY A 148 9.62 3.48 9.28
C GLY A 148 11.13 3.27 9.10
N ASP A 149 11.72 2.29 9.80
CA ASP A 149 13.15 2.01 9.70
C ASP A 149 13.53 1.46 8.32
N LEU A 150 12.71 0.59 7.76
CA LEU A 150 12.92 0.08 6.39
C LEU A 150 12.78 1.21 5.36
N GLY A 151 11.78 2.10 5.53
CA GLY A 151 11.60 3.28 4.67
C GLY A 151 12.82 4.18 4.68
N ARG A 152 13.37 4.49 5.87
CA ARG A 152 14.59 5.31 6.03
C ARG A 152 15.81 4.67 5.36
N ALA A 153 15.91 3.34 5.38
CA ALA A 153 16.99 2.63 4.68
C ALA A 153 17.00 2.86 3.16
N PHE A 154 15.83 3.24 2.59
CA PHE A 154 15.65 3.60 1.18
C PHE A 154 15.39 5.09 0.96
N GLY A 155 15.61 5.93 1.96
CA GLY A 155 15.59 7.38 1.83
C GLY A 155 14.18 7.99 1.85
N VAL A 156 13.20 7.34 2.45
CA VAL A 156 11.87 7.93 2.69
C VAL A 156 11.56 8.03 4.17
N GLU A 157 10.77 9.03 4.55
CA GLU A 157 10.32 9.23 5.91
C GLU A 157 8.78 9.24 5.95
N PHE A 158 8.19 8.22 6.57
CA PHE A 158 6.75 8.10 6.69
C PHE A 158 6.18 9.00 7.79
N SER A 159 5.03 9.61 7.52
CA SER A 159 4.15 10.11 8.58
C SER A 159 3.30 8.95 9.08
N ASN A 160 3.43 8.60 10.37
CA ASN A 160 2.62 7.54 10.99
C ASN A 160 1.19 8.05 11.26
N GLY A 161 0.42 8.21 10.20
CA GLY A 161 -0.91 8.81 10.24
C GLY A 161 -1.79 8.41 9.07
N PHE A 162 -2.79 9.23 8.84
CA PHE A 162 -3.77 9.09 7.76
C PHE A 162 -3.66 10.30 6.83
N ALA A 163 -3.28 10.07 5.58
CA ALA A 163 -3.25 11.12 4.58
C ALA A 163 -4.68 11.55 4.20
N GLY A 164 -4.93 12.85 4.16
CA GLY A 164 -6.22 13.40 3.81
C GLY A 164 -6.10 14.80 3.20
N LEU A 165 -7.23 15.32 2.75
CA LEU A 165 -7.34 16.66 2.19
C LEU A 165 -8.10 17.58 3.13
N LYS A 166 -7.55 18.76 3.41
CA LYS A 166 -8.25 19.82 4.14
C LYS A 166 -9.54 20.18 3.40
N ASP A 167 -10.60 20.42 4.15
CA ASP A 167 -11.78 21.08 3.61
C ASP A 167 -11.42 22.52 3.22
N PRO A 168 -11.70 22.97 1.98
CA PRO A 168 -11.35 24.31 1.53
C PRO A 168 -11.97 25.43 2.38
N THR A 169 -13.13 25.17 3.00
CA THR A 169 -13.82 26.14 3.85
C THR A 169 -13.36 26.09 5.31
N GLY A 170 -12.65 25.05 5.70
CA GLY A 170 -12.26 24.77 7.09
C GLY A 170 -13.42 24.34 7.99
N ALA A 171 -14.63 24.22 7.46
CA ALA A 171 -15.83 23.89 8.24
C ALA A 171 -15.93 22.39 8.59
N ARG A 172 -15.22 21.53 7.87
CA ARG A 172 -15.27 20.08 8.05
C ARG A 172 -13.88 19.54 8.41
N PRO A 173 -13.81 18.38 9.10
CA PRO A 173 -12.54 17.68 9.28
C PRO A 173 -11.93 17.29 7.92
N PRO A 174 -10.60 17.09 7.85
CA PRO A 174 -9.96 16.61 6.64
C PRO A 174 -10.57 15.31 6.15
N ASN A 175 -10.77 15.21 4.83
CA ASN A 175 -11.25 13.99 4.19
C ASN A 175 -10.09 13.01 3.99
N ILE A 176 -10.12 11.87 4.66
CA ILE A 176 -9.14 10.77 4.53
C ILE A 176 -9.61 9.68 3.54
N GLY A 177 -10.71 9.92 2.83
CA GLY A 177 -11.25 8.98 1.84
C GLY A 177 -10.51 9.02 0.49
N PRO A 178 -11.17 8.55 -0.57
CA PRO A 178 -10.52 8.39 -1.87
C PRO A 178 -9.91 9.68 -2.41
N MET A 179 -8.71 9.54 -3.01
CA MET A 179 -8.01 10.61 -3.72
C MET A 179 -7.71 10.20 -5.16
N ALA A 180 -7.92 11.14 -6.10
CA ALA A 180 -7.57 10.94 -7.50
C ALA A 180 -6.21 11.58 -7.80
N PHE A 181 -5.33 10.76 -8.38
CA PHE A 181 -4.04 11.17 -8.93
C PHE A 181 -4.12 11.00 -10.43
N THR A 182 -4.02 12.11 -11.17
CA THR A 182 -4.13 12.07 -12.62
C THR A 182 -2.95 12.82 -13.26
N VAL A 183 -2.61 12.45 -14.48
CA VAL A 183 -1.65 13.22 -15.30
C VAL A 183 -2.15 14.65 -15.49
N ALA A 184 -3.45 14.80 -15.73
CA ALA A 184 -4.08 16.11 -15.98
C ALA A 184 -4.02 17.06 -14.78
N ASN A 185 -4.10 16.54 -13.52
CA ASN A 185 -3.98 17.39 -12.33
C ASN A 185 -2.55 17.50 -11.80
N GLY A 186 -1.54 16.95 -12.52
CA GLY A 186 -0.14 16.98 -12.14
C GLY A 186 0.22 16.17 -10.89
N ARG A 187 -0.64 15.25 -10.45
CA ARG A 187 -0.40 14.44 -9.24
C ARG A 187 0.07 13.02 -9.56
N LEU A 188 -0.25 12.49 -10.74
CA LEU A 188 0.36 11.29 -11.31
C LEU A 188 1.51 11.73 -12.21
N GLU A 189 2.72 11.53 -11.75
CA GLU A 189 3.92 11.85 -12.52
C GLU A 189 4.09 10.89 -13.70
N LYS A 190 4.54 11.43 -14.83
CA LYS A 190 4.81 10.61 -16.02
C LYS A 190 6.06 9.77 -15.82
N GLY A 191 6.04 8.57 -16.35
CA GLY A 191 7.15 7.63 -16.30
C GLY A 191 6.70 6.23 -16.72
N PRO A 192 7.58 5.22 -16.60
CA PRO A 192 7.26 3.85 -17.00
C PRO A 192 5.95 3.31 -16.40
N TRP A 193 5.65 3.67 -15.17
CA TRP A 193 4.43 3.29 -14.45
C TRP A 193 3.14 3.86 -15.07
N SER A 194 3.21 5.03 -15.73
CA SER A 194 2.05 5.64 -16.41
C SER A 194 2.06 5.42 -17.92
N GLU A 195 3.22 5.23 -18.53
CA GLU A 195 3.35 5.06 -19.98
C GLU A 195 3.14 3.61 -20.41
N GLY A 196 3.56 2.63 -19.57
CA GLY A 196 3.51 1.21 -19.90
C GLY A 196 4.42 0.84 -21.06
N ARG A 197 4.26 -0.37 -21.60
CA ARG A 197 5.03 -0.90 -22.75
C ARG A 197 4.47 -0.47 -24.10
N SER A 198 3.24 0.06 -24.07
CA SER A 198 2.53 0.52 -25.27
C SER A 198 1.43 1.50 -24.93
N ALA A 199 0.87 2.16 -25.94
CA ALA A 199 -0.25 3.08 -25.77
C ALA A 199 -1.50 2.41 -25.13
N ALA A 200 -1.68 1.10 -25.29
CA ALA A 200 -2.78 0.36 -24.68
C ALA A 200 -2.62 0.16 -23.17
N GLU A 201 -1.40 0.30 -22.65
CA GLU A 201 -1.08 0.18 -21.21
C GLU A 201 -0.96 1.53 -20.51
N ARG A 202 -1.25 2.63 -21.23
CA ARG A 202 -1.17 3.98 -20.66
C ARG A 202 -2.18 4.18 -19.54
N VAL A 203 -1.72 4.75 -18.45
CA VAL A 203 -2.49 5.10 -17.25
C VAL A 203 -2.51 6.61 -17.09
N GLU A 204 -3.69 7.19 -17.10
CA GLU A 204 -3.91 8.63 -16.95
C GLU A 204 -4.47 8.98 -15.57
N SER A 205 -4.99 7.98 -14.84
CA SER A 205 -5.61 8.17 -13.54
C SER A 205 -5.49 6.95 -12.65
N VAL A 206 -5.17 7.17 -11.38
CA VAL A 206 -5.27 6.17 -10.31
C VAL A 206 -6.03 6.74 -9.13
N ILE A 207 -6.69 5.87 -8.38
CA ILE A 207 -7.46 6.21 -7.18
C ILE A 207 -6.84 5.48 -6.00
N THR A 208 -6.55 6.22 -4.93
CA THR A 208 -6.25 5.67 -3.61
C THR A 208 -7.48 5.79 -2.72
N PHE A 209 -7.59 5.00 -1.64
CA PHE A 209 -8.82 4.93 -0.84
C PHE A 209 -8.65 5.53 0.55
N THR A 210 -7.58 5.20 1.21
CA THR A 210 -7.07 5.82 2.45
C THR A 210 -5.56 5.70 2.34
N GLY A 211 -4.78 5.99 3.37
CA GLY A 211 -3.36 5.69 3.28
C GLY A 211 -2.52 6.66 4.07
N SER A 212 -1.22 6.53 3.93
CA SER A 212 -0.23 7.39 4.56
C SER A 212 0.42 8.36 3.57
N ALA A 213 1.15 9.31 4.12
CA ALA A 213 2.05 10.19 3.39
C ALA A 213 3.49 9.90 3.78
N PHE A 214 4.42 10.09 2.86
CA PHE A 214 5.84 10.05 3.16
C PHE A 214 6.61 11.17 2.45
N TYR A 215 7.65 11.66 3.11
CA TYR A 215 8.59 12.60 2.53
C TYR A 215 9.59 11.85 1.65
N PRO A 216 9.72 12.17 0.36
CA PRO A 216 10.72 11.57 -0.52
C PRO A 216 12.06 12.24 -0.31
N GLY A 217 13.10 11.46 -0.04
CA GLY A 217 14.46 11.98 -0.05
C GLY A 217 14.94 12.33 -1.47
N PRO A 218 16.12 12.94 -1.60
CA PRO A 218 16.59 13.55 -2.87
C PRO A 218 16.85 12.55 -4.01
N LYS A 219 16.95 11.25 -3.71
CA LYS A 219 17.16 10.17 -4.70
C LYS A 219 15.86 9.43 -5.04
N VAL A 220 14.76 9.86 -4.47
CA VAL A 220 13.44 9.20 -4.63
C VAL A 220 12.64 9.96 -5.67
N THR A 221 12.18 9.28 -6.70
CA THR A 221 11.35 9.86 -7.77
C THR A 221 9.87 9.76 -7.38
N PRO A 222 9.17 10.87 -7.17
CA PRO A 222 7.73 10.86 -6.92
C PRO A 222 6.95 10.21 -8.06
N VAL A 223 5.89 9.50 -7.70
CA VAL A 223 4.91 8.90 -8.63
C VAL A 223 3.51 9.44 -8.37
N LEU A 224 3.10 9.43 -7.10
CA LEU A 224 1.83 10.02 -6.65
C LEU A 224 2.14 11.16 -5.69
N ARG A 225 2.03 12.40 -6.17
CA ARG A 225 2.35 13.61 -5.40
C ARG A 225 1.12 14.15 -4.70
N LEU A 226 1.24 14.38 -3.41
CA LEU A 226 0.18 14.97 -2.60
C LEU A 226 0.02 16.48 -2.88
N PRO A 227 -1.22 16.98 -2.96
CA PRO A 227 -1.48 18.39 -3.25
C PRO A 227 -1.20 19.30 -2.04
N GLU A 228 -1.25 20.61 -2.29
CA GLU A 228 -1.08 21.67 -1.27
C GLU A 228 -2.04 21.52 -0.07
N ALA A 229 -3.26 21.09 -0.32
CA ALA A 229 -4.25 20.88 0.74
C ALA A 229 -4.05 19.60 1.57
N ALA A 230 -2.99 18.81 1.28
CA ALA A 230 -2.79 17.54 1.97
C ALA A 230 -2.29 17.71 3.41
N VAL A 231 -2.85 16.88 4.30
CA VAL A 231 -2.45 16.74 5.70
C VAL A 231 -2.36 15.26 6.06
N SER A 232 -1.52 14.95 7.04
CA SER A 232 -1.53 13.67 7.73
C SER A 232 -2.15 13.85 9.11
N LEU A 233 -3.22 13.13 9.41
CA LEU A 233 -3.83 13.05 10.72
C LEU A 233 -3.13 11.97 11.52
N THR A 234 -2.63 12.31 12.71
CA THR A 234 -1.88 11.40 13.58
C THR A 234 -2.62 11.19 14.91
N PRO A 235 -3.72 10.42 14.92
CA PRO A 235 -4.49 10.17 16.13
C PRO A 235 -3.69 9.32 17.13
N SER A 236 -4.06 9.40 18.41
CA SER A 236 -3.47 8.57 19.47
C SER A 236 -4.04 7.15 19.55
N ALA A 237 -5.21 6.93 18.94
CA ALA A 237 -5.87 5.63 18.82
C ALA A 237 -6.43 5.45 17.41
N ALA A 238 -6.56 4.19 17.01
CA ALA A 238 -6.97 3.80 15.68
C ALA A 238 -8.34 4.36 15.29
N PHE A 239 -8.39 5.14 14.19
CA PHE A 239 -9.60 5.74 13.65
C PHE A 239 -10.36 6.68 14.61
N GLU A 240 -9.75 7.09 15.71
CA GLU A 240 -10.32 8.05 16.65
C GLU A 240 -9.88 9.47 16.28
N PHE A 241 -10.69 10.16 15.51
CA PHE A 241 -10.43 11.52 15.08
C PHE A 241 -11.28 12.52 15.85
N GLY A 242 -10.63 13.54 16.38
CA GLY A 242 -11.27 14.65 17.11
C GLY A 242 -10.68 16.00 16.74
N PRO A 243 -11.22 17.10 17.32
CA PRO A 243 -10.67 18.44 17.11
C PRO A 243 -9.17 18.55 17.44
N GLU A 244 -8.73 17.80 18.46
CA GLU A 244 -7.35 17.79 18.96
C GLU A 244 -6.42 16.85 18.20
N THR A 245 -6.93 16.06 17.23
CA THR A 245 -6.07 15.18 16.42
C THR A 245 -5.03 16.01 15.68
N PRO A 246 -3.72 15.76 15.90
CA PRO A 246 -2.67 16.54 15.24
C PRO A 246 -2.75 16.42 13.72
N ARG A 247 -2.46 17.53 13.04
CA ARG A 247 -2.54 17.68 11.58
C ARG A 247 -1.18 18.12 11.07
N VAL A 248 -0.40 17.17 10.55
CA VAL A 248 0.91 17.44 9.96
C VAL A 248 0.72 17.88 8.51
N PRO A 249 1.16 19.08 8.10
CA PRO A 249 1.16 19.47 6.69
C PRO A 249 2.07 18.54 5.87
N VAL A 250 1.53 17.98 4.78
CA VAL A 250 2.27 17.07 3.89
C VAL A 250 2.13 17.48 2.42
N ALA A 251 2.01 18.79 2.18
CA ALA A 251 2.02 19.36 0.84
C ALA A 251 3.31 18.98 0.10
N GLY A 252 3.20 18.47 -1.13
CA GLY A 252 4.34 18.04 -1.94
C GLY A 252 5.00 16.72 -1.53
N TRP A 253 4.56 16.10 -0.42
CA TRP A 253 4.95 14.74 -0.08
C TRP A 253 4.35 13.75 -1.07
N CYS A 254 4.64 12.46 -0.89
CA CYS A 254 4.19 11.40 -1.78
C CYS A 254 3.24 10.42 -1.09
N GLN A 255 2.38 9.82 -1.90
CA GLN A 255 1.67 8.58 -1.58
C GLN A 255 2.18 7.42 -2.47
N GLY A 256 3.02 7.71 -3.45
CA GLY A 256 3.73 6.75 -4.27
C GLY A 256 5.03 7.32 -4.80
N ALA A 257 6.09 6.53 -4.78
CA ALA A 257 7.41 6.90 -5.32
C ALA A 257 8.21 5.65 -5.71
N VAL A 258 9.24 5.87 -6.52
CA VAL A 258 10.18 4.84 -6.94
C VAL A 258 11.62 5.32 -6.81
N LEU A 259 12.56 4.39 -6.76
CA LEU A 259 13.99 4.70 -6.83
C LEU A 259 14.78 3.52 -7.36
N GLU A 260 15.96 3.81 -7.90
CA GLU A 260 16.98 2.81 -8.16
C GLU A 260 17.98 2.81 -6.99
N ALA A 261 18.30 1.62 -6.47
CA ALA A 261 19.20 1.43 -5.35
C ALA A 261 20.27 0.38 -5.71
N GLY A 262 21.49 0.83 -5.97
CA GLY A 262 22.54 -0.03 -6.52
C GLY A 262 22.14 -0.57 -7.88
N LYS A 263 22.03 -1.91 -8.00
CA LYS A 263 21.54 -2.58 -9.21
C LYS A 263 20.04 -2.89 -9.17
N GLY A 264 19.37 -2.65 -8.05
CA GLY A 264 17.97 -2.98 -7.83
C GLY A 264 17.03 -1.82 -8.02
N ARG A 265 15.73 -2.10 -7.87
CA ARG A 265 14.64 -1.13 -7.98
C ARG A 265 13.73 -1.23 -6.78
N VAL A 266 13.20 -0.10 -6.34
CA VAL A 266 12.27 -0.04 -5.22
C VAL A 266 11.06 0.79 -5.62
N ALA A 267 9.86 0.26 -5.35
CA ALA A 267 8.61 1.01 -5.39
C ALA A 267 8.06 1.10 -3.97
N ILE A 268 7.68 2.29 -3.54
CA ILE A 268 7.16 2.57 -2.19
C ILE A 268 5.82 3.26 -2.34
N PHE A 269 4.77 2.72 -1.70
CA PHE A 269 3.42 3.26 -1.77
C PHE A 269 2.77 3.33 -0.40
N GLY A 270 2.11 4.43 -0.14
CA GLY A 270 1.39 4.73 1.10
C GLY A 270 -0.05 4.26 1.12
N GLU A 271 -0.46 3.36 0.22
CA GLU A 271 -1.83 2.88 0.16
C GLU A 271 -1.88 1.45 -0.42
N ALA A 272 -2.66 0.58 0.20
CA ALA A 272 -2.65 -0.84 -0.12
C ALA A 272 -3.87 -1.30 -0.94
N ALA A 273 -5.04 -0.71 -0.72
CA ALA A 273 -6.27 -1.13 -1.39
C ALA A 273 -6.21 -0.90 -2.90
N MET A 274 -5.51 0.14 -3.37
CA MET A 274 -5.35 0.43 -4.79
C MET A 274 -4.71 -0.71 -5.60
N PHE A 275 -4.00 -1.63 -4.94
CA PHE A 275 -3.28 -2.76 -5.56
C PHE A 275 -3.98 -4.11 -5.41
N THR A 276 -5.17 -4.14 -4.81
CA THR A 276 -5.98 -5.35 -4.73
C THR A 276 -7.44 -5.05 -5.08
N ALA A 277 -8.27 -6.07 -5.16
CA ALA A 277 -9.71 -5.94 -5.30
C ALA A 277 -10.38 -6.51 -4.06
N GLN A 278 -11.16 -5.68 -3.37
CA GLN A 278 -11.78 -6.03 -2.10
C GLN A 278 -13.27 -5.70 -2.12
N LEU A 279 -14.02 -6.40 -1.27
CA LEU A 279 -15.39 -6.10 -0.92
C LEU A 279 -15.41 -5.65 0.54
N ALA A 280 -15.74 -4.39 0.77
CA ALA A 280 -15.65 -3.74 2.08
C ALA A 280 -17.03 -3.53 2.73
N GLY A 281 -17.07 -3.72 4.04
CA GLY A 281 -18.25 -3.50 4.86
C GLY A 281 -19.39 -4.49 4.63
N PRO A 282 -20.52 -4.30 5.35
CA PRO A 282 -21.70 -5.19 5.26
C PRO A 282 -22.32 -5.25 3.86
N GLN A 283 -22.25 -4.14 3.11
CA GLN A 283 -22.78 -4.03 1.75
C GLN A 283 -21.85 -4.63 0.69
N LYS A 284 -20.67 -5.13 1.09
CA LYS A 284 -19.65 -5.65 0.17
C LYS A 284 -19.33 -4.69 -0.97
N SER A 285 -19.16 -3.40 -0.64
CA SER A 285 -18.84 -2.38 -1.62
C SER A 285 -17.47 -2.62 -2.24
N PRO A 286 -17.30 -2.52 -3.57
CA PRO A 286 -16.01 -2.62 -4.22
C PRO A 286 -15.03 -1.57 -3.69
N MET A 287 -13.80 -1.97 -3.35
CA MET A 287 -12.74 -1.11 -2.89
C MET A 287 -11.39 -1.60 -3.41
N GLY A 288 -10.67 -0.75 -4.11
CA GLY A 288 -9.43 -1.11 -4.79
C GLY A 288 -9.60 -1.17 -6.30
N MET A 289 -8.90 -2.10 -6.97
CA MET A 289 -8.91 -2.21 -8.44
C MET A 289 -10.30 -2.50 -9.04
N ASN A 290 -11.22 -3.03 -8.25
CA ASN A 290 -12.61 -3.33 -8.64
C ASN A 290 -13.59 -2.17 -8.41
N ALA A 291 -13.13 -1.06 -7.83
CA ALA A 291 -13.99 0.11 -7.64
C ALA A 291 -14.29 0.78 -8.99
N PRO A 292 -15.54 1.24 -9.23
CA PRO A 292 -15.93 1.83 -10.51
C PRO A 292 -15.09 3.03 -10.96
N GLU A 293 -14.57 3.81 -10.01
CA GLU A 293 -13.71 4.97 -10.24
C GLU A 293 -12.23 4.60 -10.49
N ALA A 294 -11.79 3.39 -10.09
CA ALA A 294 -10.39 2.95 -10.14
C ALA A 294 -10.05 2.09 -11.38
N LYS A 295 -10.63 2.42 -12.52
CA LYS A 295 -10.59 1.60 -13.74
C LYS A 295 -9.17 1.28 -14.24
N GLN A 296 -8.19 2.12 -13.94
CA GLN A 296 -6.82 1.94 -14.41
C GLN A 296 -5.85 1.45 -13.31
N ASN A 297 -6.31 1.26 -12.07
CA ASN A 297 -5.45 0.82 -10.99
C ASN A 297 -4.79 -0.54 -11.28
N PHE A 298 -5.50 -1.48 -11.89
CA PHE A 298 -4.91 -2.78 -12.24
C PHE A 298 -3.79 -2.65 -13.27
N GLN A 299 -3.96 -1.76 -14.27
CA GLN A 299 -2.92 -1.51 -15.27
C GLN A 299 -1.72 -0.79 -14.66
N PHE A 300 -1.98 0.16 -13.74
CA PHE A 300 -0.92 0.83 -13.00
C PHE A 300 -0.09 -0.16 -12.17
N LEU A 301 -0.73 -1.12 -11.49
CA LEU A 301 -0.03 -2.21 -10.80
C LEU A 301 0.85 -3.02 -11.77
N LEU A 302 0.30 -3.42 -12.91
CA LEU A 302 1.07 -4.18 -13.90
C LEU A 302 2.28 -3.39 -14.39
N ASN A 303 2.13 -2.11 -14.73
CA ASN A 303 3.23 -1.25 -15.18
C ASN A 303 4.33 -1.11 -14.12
N LEU A 304 3.95 -0.93 -12.83
CA LEU A 304 4.91 -0.88 -11.73
C LEU A 304 5.71 -2.18 -11.59
N VAL A 305 5.02 -3.32 -11.69
CA VAL A 305 5.69 -4.63 -11.57
C VAL A 305 6.53 -4.94 -12.82
N HIS A 306 6.08 -4.51 -14.01
CA HIS A 306 6.90 -4.55 -15.23
C HIS A 306 8.18 -3.72 -15.09
N TRP A 307 8.08 -2.52 -14.52
CA TRP A 307 9.26 -1.68 -14.25
C TRP A 307 10.19 -2.36 -13.22
N LEU A 308 9.65 -2.86 -12.12
CA LEU A 308 10.44 -3.57 -11.09
C LEU A 308 11.18 -4.79 -11.68
N SER A 309 10.53 -5.55 -12.54
CA SER A 309 11.08 -6.76 -13.16
C SER A 309 11.93 -6.50 -14.41
N ARG A 310 12.04 -5.25 -14.87
CA ARG A 310 12.68 -4.89 -16.14
C ARG A 310 12.09 -5.67 -17.33
N ALA A 311 10.75 -5.81 -17.35
CA ALA A 311 10.05 -6.51 -18.42
C ALA A 311 10.39 -5.89 -19.79
N ALA A 312 10.45 -6.73 -20.82
CA ALA A 312 10.75 -6.26 -22.17
C ALA A 312 9.72 -5.21 -22.65
N GLY A 313 10.19 -4.18 -23.34
CA GLY A 313 9.37 -3.09 -23.86
C GLY A 313 9.06 -1.96 -22.87
N MET A 314 9.50 -2.07 -21.60
CA MET A 314 9.37 -0.95 -20.67
C MET A 314 10.28 0.21 -21.09
N PRO A 315 9.78 1.47 -21.04
CA PRO A 315 10.62 2.64 -21.23
C PRO A 315 11.76 2.65 -20.22
N ASN A 316 12.94 3.17 -20.64
CA ASN A 316 13.99 3.52 -19.69
C ASN A 316 13.47 4.67 -18.83
N GLY A 317 13.55 4.54 -17.51
CA GLY A 317 13.14 5.57 -16.57
C GLY A 317 14.16 6.69 -16.47
#